data_f2d2c643215c75763b498d24696343b0
#
_entry.id   f2d2c643215c75763b498d24696343b0
#
_cell.length_a   1.000
_cell.length_b   1.000
_cell.length_c   1.000
_cell.angle_alpha   90.00
_cell.angle_beta   90.00
_cell.angle_gamma   90.00
#
_symmetry.space_group_name_H-M   'P 1'
#
loop_
_entity.id
_entity.type
_entity.pdbx_description
1 polymer ?
#
loop_
_entity_poly.entity_id
_entity_poly.type
_entity_poly.pdbx_seq_one_letter_code
_entity_poly.pdbx_strand_id
1 'polypeptide(L)'
;MAFNLDDYEPVASRLDRFLKAHPDARVITDLVHYLSDVAVFKCELWLDGDIIATGWAEEIRGQGNVNKTSHLENCETGAVGRALANAGLSGSDFSKRPSREEMGKVQRMQGDTTVTEFSNLASDKQQNMIRAVCKSMGKVPPANLQAMTKREASAYIDALKANETPAPSYDSPEEPF
;
A
#
# COMPACT_ATOMS: atom_id res chain seq x y z
N MET A 1 23.40 0.69 -8.49
CA MET A 1 23.47 1.96 -9.24
C MET A 1 22.18 2.70 -8.97
N ALA A 2 22.24 3.95 -8.51
CA ALA A 2 21.07 4.80 -8.41
C ALA A 2 20.64 5.17 -9.84
N PHE A 3 19.36 4.96 -10.19
CA PHE A 3 18.79 5.43 -11.45
C PHE A 3 18.26 6.86 -11.27
N ASN A 4 18.28 7.67 -12.35
CA ASN A 4 17.73 9.01 -12.34
C ASN A 4 16.27 8.95 -12.81
N LEU A 5 15.33 9.50 -12.02
CA LEU A 5 13.91 9.58 -12.41
C LEU A 5 13.66 10.43 -13.66
N ASP A 6 14.53 11.41 -13.93
CA ASP A 6 14.43 12.26 -15.12
C ASP A 6 14.70 11.50 -16.43
N ASP A 7 15.30 10.31 -16.33
CA ASP A 7 15.48 9.42 -17.47
C ASP A 7 14.18 8.73 -17.92
N TYR A 8 13.13 8.77 -17.10
CA TYR A 8 11.87 8.09 -17.35
C TYR A 8 10.77 9.10 -17.70
N GLU A 9 10.02 8.78 -18.76
CA GLU A 9 8.94 9.65 -19.24
C GLU A 9 7.70 9.51 -18.35
N PRO A 10 7.04 10.65 -17.95
CA PRO A 10 5.77 10.61 -17.23
C PRO A 10 4.64 9.98 -18.06
N VAL A 11 3.69 9.33 -17.38
CA VAL A 11 2.48 8.75 -18.01
C VAL A 11 1.71 9.82 -18.78
N ALA A 12 1.55 11.01 -18.21
CA ALA A 12 0.85 12.13 -18.85
C ALA A 12 1.45 12.51 -20.22
N SER A 13 2.78 12.52 -20.32
CA SER A 13 3.47 12.82 -21.60
C SER A 13 3.25 11.74 -22.65
N ARG A 14 3.27 10.47 -22.22
CA ARG A 14 2.96 9.32 -23.11
C ARG A 14 1.52 9.38 -23.60
N LEU A 15 0.58 9.69 -22.71
CA LEU A 15 -0.85 9.80 -23.01
C LEU A 15 -1.12 10.94 -23.99
N ASP A 16 -0.55 12.12 -23.75
CA ASP A 16 -0.67 13.28 -24.64
C ASP A 16 -0.15 12.95 -26.05
N ARG A 17 1.02 12.31 -26.15
CA ARG A 17 1.60 11.87 -27.42
C ARG A 17 0.72 10.85 -28.13
N PHE A 18 0.16 9.90 -27.40
CA PHE A 18 -0.76 8.89 -27.94
C PHE A 18 -2.02 9.52 -28.52
N LEU A 19 -2.69 10.37 -27.76
CA LEU A 19 -3.94 11.02 -28.19
C LEU A 19 -3.72 12.03 -29.32
N LYS A 20 -2.57 12.68 -29.39
CA LYS A 20 -2.19 13.52 -30.54
C LYS A 20 -1.97 12.73 -31.81
N ALA A 21 -1.37 11.57 -31.71
CA ALA A 21 -1.14 10.68 -32.86
C ALA A 21 -2.43 9.96 -33.28
N HIS A 22 -3.36 9.72 -32.35
CA HIS A 22 -4.60 8.98 -32.57
C HIS A 22 -5.78 9.70 -31.90
N PRO A 23 -6.31 10.77 -32.53
CA PRO A 23 -7.40 11.60 -31.94
C PRO A 23 -8.68 10.83 -31.66
N ASP A 24 -8.95 9.75 -32.43
CA ASP A 24 -10.11 8.89 -32.27
C ASP A 24 -9.90 7.72 -31.30
N ALA A 25 -8.71 7.60 -30.72
CA ALA A 25 -8.41 6.57 -29.73
C ALA A 25 -9.20 6.77 -28.43
N ARG A 26 -9.49 5.67 -27.76
CA ARG A 26 -10.17 5.69 -26.45
C ARG A 26 -9.27 5.01 -25.42
N VAL A 27 -9.19 5.62 -24.25
CA VAL A 27 -8.53 5.08 -23.07
C VAL A 27 -9.61 4.77 -22.05
N ILE A 28 -9.78 3.50 -21.74
CA ILE A 28 -10.84 3.02 -20.83
C ILE A 28 -10.16 2.38 -19.63
N THR A 29 -10.55 2.81 -18.44
CA THR A 29 -10.06 2.25 -17.19
C THR A 29 -11.21 1.62 -16.41
N ASP A 30 -10.97 0.45 -15.83
CA ASP A 30 -11.91 -0.27 -14.99
C ASP A 30 -11.29 -0.58 -13.64
N LEU A 31 -12.00 -0.27 -12.55
CA LEU A 31 -11.69 -0.73 -11.21
C LEU A 31 -12.16 -2.18 -11.06
N VAL A 32 -11.26 -3.13 -11.29
CA VAL A 32 -11.57 -4.57 -11.35
C VAL A 32 -11.69 -5.18 -9.96
N HIS A 33 -10.94 -4.64 -9.00
CA HIS A 33 -10.95 -5.12 -7.63
C HIS A 33 -10.74 -3.98 -6.64
N TYR A 34 -11.53 -3.97 -5.58
CA TYR A 34 -11.36 -3.07 -4.46
C TYR A 34 -11.84 -3.76 -3.19
N LEU A 35 -10.93 -4.32 -2.43
CA LEU A 35 -11.21 -4.99 -1.17
C LEU A 35 -10.02 -4.88 -0.22
N SER A 36 -10.28 -4.68 1.07
CA SER A 36 -9.24 -4.65 2.12
C SER A 36 -8.08 -3.70 1.80
N ASP A 37 -8.41 -2.49 1.33
CA ASP A 37 -7.44 -1.45 0.96
C ASP A 37 -6.57 -1.75 -0.28
N VAL A 38 -6.85 -2.82 -1.01
CA VAL A 38 -6.21 -3.14 -2.29
C VAL A 38 -7.10 -2.68 -3.43
N ALA A 39 -6.53 -1.91 -4.36
CA ALA A 39 -7.16 -1.51 -5.60
C ALA A 39 -6.41 -2.15 -6.78
N VAL A 40 -7.17 -2.69 -7.74
CA VAL A 40 -6.63 -3.18 -9.00
C VAL A 40 -7.38 -2.52 -10.14
N PHE A 41 -6.65 -1.79 -10.98
CA PHE A 41 -7.16 -1.20 -12.21
C PHE A 41 -6.66 -1.95 -13.43
N LYS A 42 -7.55 -2.06 -14.41
CA LYS A 42 -7.25 -2.45 -15.79
C LYS A 42 -7.42 -1.23 -16.68
N CYS A 43 -6.52 -1.05 -17.63
CA CYS A 43 -6.66 -0.07 -18.71
C CYS A 43 -6.68 -0.78 -20.05
N GLU A 44 -7.54 -0.34 -20.94
CA GLU A 44 -7.61 -0.75 -22.34
C GLU A 44 -7.40 0.46 -23.25
N LEU A 45 -6.51 0.32 -24.22
CA LEU A 45 -6.34 1.29 -25.30
C LEU A 45 -7.06 0.77 -26.53
N TRP A 46 -8.01 1.56 -27.03
CA TRP A 46 -8.82 1.23 -28.19
C TRP A 46 -8.46 2.13 -29.37
N LEU A 47 -8.31 1.56 -30.54
CA LEU A 47 -8.10 2.25 -31.79
C LEU A 47 -8.85 1.52 -32.90
N ASP A 48 -9.56 2.24 -33.76
CA ASP A 48 -10.34 1.70 -34.89
C ASP A 48 -11.35 0.61 -34.49
N GLY A 49 -11.83 0.63 -33.25
CA GLY A 49 -12.79 -0.32 -32.71
C GLY A 49 -12.17 -1.57 -32.07
N ASP A 50 -10.86 -1.70 -32.07
CA ASP A 50 -10.14 -2.84 -31.50
C ASP A 50 -9.30 -2.45 -30.26
N ILE A 51 -9.12 -3.39 -29.35
CA ILE A 51 -8.19 -3.24 -28.21
C ILE A 51 -6.77 -3.48 -28.73
N ILE A 52 -5.96 -2.43 -28.76
CA ILE A 52 -4.56 -2.51 -29.22
C ILE A 52 -3.58 -2.82 -28.09
N ALA A 53 -3.92 -2.53 -26.84
CA ALA A 53 -3.11 -2.86 -25.68
C ALA A 53 -3.94 -2.84 -24.39
N THR A 54 -3.45 -3.58 -23.39
CA THR A 54 -3.99 -3.56 -22.03
C THR A 54 -2.87 -3.30 -21.01
N GLY A 55 -3.23 -2.74 -19.88
CA GLY A 55 -2.32 -2.52 -18.75
C GLY A 55 -3.04 -2.82 -17.42
N TRP A 56 -2.30 -3.29 -16.45
CA TRP A 56 -2.80 -3.60 -15.12
C TRP A 56 -1.92 -2.95 -14.07
N ALA A 57 -2.52 -2.51 -13.00
CA ALA A 57 -1.82 -2.00 -11.83
C ALA A 57 -2.54 -2.42 -10.55
N GLU A 58 -1.77 -2.58 -9.49
CA GLU A 58 -2.24 -2.81 -8.14
C GLU A 58 -1.62 -1.77 -7.20
N GLU A 59 -2.41 -1.24 -6.29
CA GLU A 59 -1.96 -0.35 -5.22
C GLU A 59 -2.64 -0.70 -3.90
N ILE A 60 -1.91 -0.47 -2.81
CA ILE A 60 -2.39 -0.70 -1.46
C ILE A 60 -2.49 0.64 -0.74
N ARG A 61 -3.66 0.94 -0.15
CA ARG A 61 -3.91 2.16 0.62
C ARG A 61 -2.88 2.29 1.77
N GLY A 62 -2.31 3.48 1.90
CA GLY A 62 -1.33 3.76 2.94
C GLY A 62 0.09 3.27 2.65
N GLN A 63 0.30 2.48 1.60
CA GLN A 63 1.64 2.07 1.18
C GLN A 63 2.33 3.19 0.38
N GLY A 64 3.22 3.92 1.05
CA GLY A 64 3.84 5.14 0.52
C GLY A 64 2.97 6.39 0.69
N ASN A 65 3.55 7.57 0.46
CA ASN A 65 2.87 8.84 0.76
C ASN A 65 1.68 9.13 -0.16
N VAL A 66 1.79 8.80 -1.45
CA VAL A 66 0.72 9.04 -2.44
C VAL A 66 -0.50 8.19 -2.11
N ASN A 67 -0.29 6.93 -1.75
CA ASN A 67 -1.38 5.98 -1.47
C ASN A 67 -2.10 6.22 -0.13
N LYS A 68 -1.66 7.19 0.67
CA LYS A 68 -2.40 7.63 1.87
C LYS A 68 -3.66 8.41 1.52
N THR A 69 -3.63 9.16 0.41
CA THR A 69 -4.71 10.07 0.01
C THR A 69 -5.27 9.76 -1.38
N SER A 70 -4.46 9.26 -2.30
CA SER A 70 -4.78 9.13 -3.73
C SER A 70 -4.37 7.77 -4.30
N HIS A 71 -4.68 6.68 -3.57
CA HIS A 71 -4.25 5.35 -4.01
C HIS A 71 -5.04 4.83 -5.22
N LEU A 72 -6.31 5.25 -5.40
CA LEU A 72 -7.10 4.87 -6.57
C LEU A 72 -6.58 5.55 -7.82
N GLU A 73 -6.38 6.86 -7.77
CA GLU A 73 -5.85 7.66 -8.88
C GLU A 73 -4.43 7.23 -9.25
N ASN A 74 -3.62 6.86 -8.25
CA ASN A 74 -2.28 6.35 -8.47
C ASN A 74 -2.31 4.97 -9.13
N CYS A 75 -3.23 4.10 -8.73
CA CYS A 75 -3.44 2.78 -9.33
C CYS A 75 -3.91 2.91 -10.79
N GLU A 76 -4.91 3.75 -11.06
CA GLU A 76 -5.41 4.05 -12.41
C GLU A 76 -4.30 4.56 -13.31
N THR A 77 -3.54 5.58 -12.87
CA THR A 77 -2.38 6.13 -13.60
C THR A 77 -1.37 5.04 -13.93
N GLY A 78 -1.10 4.13 -12.99
CA GLY A 78 -0.22 2.99 -13.21
C GLY A 78 -0.72 2.05 -14.31
N ALA A 79 -2.03 1.74 -14.32
CA ALA A 79 -2.65 0.91 -15.37
C ALA A 79 -2.56 1.56 -16.75
N VAL A 80 -2.85 2.86 -16.85
CA VAL A 80 -2.71 3.65 -18.09
C VAL A 80 -1.25 3.64 -18.58
N GLY A 81 -0.29 3.91 -17.70
CA GLY A 81 1.13 3.91 -18.04
C GLY A 81 1.60 2.57 -18.57
N ARG A 82 1.12 1.47 -18.01
CA ARG A 82 1.42 0.11 -18.44
C ARG A 82 0.79 -0.22 -19.80
N ALA A 83 -0.45 0.20 -20.03
CA ALA A 83 -1.13 0.01 -21.32
C ALA A 83 -0.39 0.77 -22.44
N LEU A 84 -0.01 2.03 -22.20
CA LEU A 84 0.77 2.83 -23.15
C LEU A 84 2.14 2.19 -23.46
N ALA A 85 2.84 1.69 -22.44
CA ALA A 85 4.10 0.98 -22.64
C ALA A 85 3.93 -0.32 -23.45
N ASN A 86 2.82 -1.03 -23.26
CA ASN A 86 2.49 -2.23 -24.03
C ASN A 86 2.14 -1.92 -25.50
N ALA A 87 1.58 -0.72 -25.76
CA ALA A 87 1.35 -0.20 -27.12
C ALA A 87 2.65 0.32 -27.80
N GLY A 88 3.82 0.18 -27.16
CA GLY A 88 5.08 0.65 -27.71
C GLY A 88 5.42 2.12 -27.38
N LEU A 89 4.61 2.78 -26.60
CA LEU A 89 4.81 4.17 -26.16
C LEU A 89 5.66 4.22 -24.86
N SER A 90 6.77 3.55 -24.87
CA SER A 90 7.86 3.76 -23.91
C SER A 90 8.73 4.90 -24.44
N GLY A 91 9.37 5.70 -23.56
CA GLY A 91 10.21 6.82 -23.97
C GLY A 91 11.20 6.51 -25.11
N SER A 92 12.10 7.40 -25.43
CA SER A 92 13.06 7.27 -26.53
C SER A 92 13.97 6.02 -26.46
N ASP A 93 14.01 5.37 -25.30
CA ASP A 93 14.82 4.18 -25.03
C ASP A 93 13.92 3.02 -24.56
N PHE A 94 13.85 1.94 -25.35
CA PHE A 94 13.08 0.74 -25.04
C PHE A 94 13.52 0.07 -23.72
N SER A 95 14.75 0.28 -23.28
CA SER A 95 15.24 -0.20 -21.98
C SER A 95 14.59 0.52 -20.80
N LYS A 96 14.03 1.70 -21.04
CA LYS A 96 13.33 2.54 -20.05
C LYS A 96 11.81 2.44 -20.18
N ARG A 97 11.32 1.24 -20.41
CA ARG A 97 9.90 0.93 -20.57
C ARG A 97 9.02 1.32 -19.36
N PRO A 98 9.47 1.20 -18.10
CA PRO A 98 8.72 1.72 -16.95
C PRO A 98 8.47 3.23 -17.06
N SER A 99 7.36 3.71 -16.50
CA SER A 99 7.09 5.15 -16.41
C SER A 99 7.87 5.79 -15.26
N ARG A 100 7.93 7.11 -15.22
CA ARG A 100 8.52 7.87 -14.10
C ARG A 100 7.82 7.52 -12.79
N GLU A 101 6.49 7.35 -12.81
CA GLU A 101 5.67 6.98 -11.67
C GLU A 101 6.04 5.59 -11.14
N GLU A 102 6.21 4.60 -12.03
CA GLU A 102 6.64 3.25 -11.66
C GLU A 102 8.04 3.25 -11.05
N MET A 103 8.99 3.96 -11.67
CA MET A 103 10.36 4.05 -11.14
C MET A 103 10.42 4.84 -9.83
N GLY A 104 9.56 5.83 -9.65
CA GLY A 104 9.39 6.52 -8.37
C GLY A 104 8.92 5.60 -7.25
N LYS A 105 8.10 4.56 -7.55
CA LYS A 105 7.75 3.52 -6.57
C LYS A 105 8.96 2.69 -6.18
N VAL A 106 9.75 2.24 -7.16
CA VAL A 106 10.98 1.45 -6.93
C VAL A 106 11.97 2.24 -6.08
N GLN A 107 12.16 3.54 -6.37
CA GLN A 107 13.05 4.39 -5.60
C GLN A 107 12.60 4.54 -4.14
N ARG A 108 11.29 4.71 -3.92
CA ARG A 108 10.73 4.77 -2.56
C ARG A 108 10.89 3.45 -1.82
N MET A 109 10.65 2.32 -2.48
CA MET A 109 10.85 1.00 -1.88
C MET A 109 12.31 0.72 -1.54
N GLN A 110 13.27 1.18 -2.36
CA GLN A 110 14.70 1.06 -2.06
C GLN A 110 15.14 1.99 -0.91
N GLY A 111 14.53 3.16 -0.79
CA GLY A 111 14.76 4.07 0.36
C GLY A 111 14.15 3.55 1.66
N ASP A 112 13.05 2.80 1.57
CA ASP A 112 12.33 2.23 2.71
C ASP A 112 12.98 0.92 3.23
N THR A 113 13.92 0.32 2.50
CA THR A 113 14.60 -0.92 2.97
C THR A 113 15.44 -0.66 4.23
N THR A 114 15.89 0.56 4.46
CA THR A 114 16.51 0.96 5.73
C THR A 114 15.49 1.28 6.84
N VAL A 115 14.22 1.55 6.46
CA VAL A 115 13.12 1.87 7.40
C VAL A 115 12.32 0.61 7.76
N THR A 116 12.36 -0.45 6.92
CA THR A 116 11.60 -1.68 7.17
C THR A 116 12.12 -2.49 8.35
N GLU A 117 13.38 -2.43 8.68
CA GLU A 117 13.88 -3.05 9.91
C GLU A 117 13.34 -2.33 11.15
N PHE A 118 13.31 -0.99 11.14
CA PHE A 118 12.75 -0.19 12.24
C PHE A 118 11.21 -0.14 12.23
N SER A 119 10.56 -0.28 11.06
CA SER A 119 9.08 -0.27 10.98
C SER A 119 8.43 -1.56 11.44
N ASN A 120 9.19 -2.65 11.56
CA ASN A 120 8.73 -3.91 12.13
C ASN A 120 8.79 -3.95 13.65
N LEU A 121 9.50 -3.02 14.30
CA LEU A 121 9.54 -2.93 15.75
C LEU A 121 8.21 -2.42 16.32
N ALA A 122 7.92 -2.86 17.53
CA ALA A 122 6.73 -2.43 18.26
C ALA A 122 6.68 -0.91 18.34
N SER A 123 5.53 -0.34 17.97
CA SER A 123 5.31 1.10 18.06
C SER A 123 5.36 1.59 19.52
N ASP A 124 5.66 2.88 19.73
CA ASP A 124 5.65 3.49 21.06
C ASP A 124 4.31 3.26 21.79
N LYS A 125 3.20 3.25 21.04
CA LYS A 125 1.86 2.95 21.60
C LYS A 125 1.78 1.53 22.13
N GLN A 126 2.28 0.54 21.38
CA GLN A 126 2.31 -0.86 21.82
C GLN A 126 3.23 -1.06 23.02
N GLN A 127 4.43 -0.48 22.98
CA GLN A 127 5.38 -0.54 24.10
C GLN A 127 4.82 0.10 25.37
N ASN A 128 4.19 1.28 25.26
CA ASN A 128 3.57 1.96 26.37
C ASN A 128 2.37 1.18 26.94
N MET A 129 1.59 0.54 26.06
CA MET A 129 0.48 -0.32 26.49
C MET A 129 0.98 -1.54 27.25
N ILE A 130 2.04 -2.22 26.78
CA ILE A 130 2.67 -3.35 27.51
C ILE A 130 3.15 -2.89 28.87
N ARG A 131 3.84 -1.74 28.96
CA ARG A 131 4.32 -1.20 30.26
C ARG A 131 3.15 -0.89 31.20
N ALA A 132 2.07 -0.30 30.69
CA ALA A 132 0.89 0.06 31.51
C ALA A 132 0.20 -1.19 32.03
N VAL A 133 -0.06 -2.19 31.19
CA VAL A 133 -0.72 -3.45 31.58
C VAL A 133 0.17 -4.26 32.53
N CYS A 134 1.47 -4.37 32.28
CA CYS A 134 2.39 -5.01 33.22
C CYS A 134 2.38 -4.34 34.58
N LYS A 135 2.36 -2.99 34.61
CA LYS A 135 2.28 -2.21 35.86
C LYS A 135 1.00 -2.47 36.62
N SER A 136 -0.16 -2.51 35.95
CA SER A 136 -1.45 -2.80 36.59
C SER A 136 -1.52 -4.21 37.18
N MET A 137 -0.80 -5.17 36.57
CA MET A 137 -0.74 -6.56 37.01
C MET A 137 0.42 -6.85 37.98
N GLY A 138 1.19 -5.85 38.39
CA GLY A 138 2.39 -6.03 39.24
C GLY A 138 3.51 -6.82 38.58
N LYS A 139 3.52 -6.91 37.24
CA LYS A 139 4.52 -7.63 36.44
C LYS A 139 5.60 -6.69 35.89
N VAL A 140 6.79 -7.23 35.67
CA VAL A 140 7.87 -6.50 35.01
C VAL A 140 7.72 -6.65 33.50
N PRO A 141 7.84 -5.55 32.73
CA PRO A 141 7.86 -5.65 31.26
C PRO A 141 9.00 -6.51 30.76
N PRO A 142 8.86 -7.19 29.59
CA PRO A 142 9.89 -8.04 29.05
C PRO A 142 11.16 -7.24 28.71
N ALA A 143 12.33 -7.81 28.99
CA ALA A 143 13.61 -7.13 28.76
C ALA A 143 13.86 -6.78 27.29
N ASN A 144 13.31 -7.56 26.35
CA ASN A 144 13.43 -7.34 24.92
C ASN A 144 12.32 -6.44 24.32
N LEU A 145 11.57 -5.69 25.15
CA LEU A 145 10.43 -4.88 24.71
C LEU A 145 10.78 -3.92 23.56
N GLN A 146 11.97 -3.34 23.55
CA GLN A 146 12.43 -2.42 22.51
C GLN A 146 12.80 -3.14 21.20
N ALA A 147 13.12 -4.42 21.27
CA ALA A 147 13.49 -5.25 20.12
C ALA A 147 12.30 -6.11 19.59
N MET A 148 11.15 -6.06 20.26
CA MET A 148 9.96 -6.78 19.83
C MET A 148 9.45 -6.24 18.51
N THR A 149 9.01 -7.13 17.62
CA THR A 149 8.27 -6.79 16.42
C THR A 149 6.83 -6.36 16.78
N LYS A 150 6.17 -5.65 15.87
CA LYS A 150 4.74 -5.28 16.02
C LYS A 150 3.86 -6.49 16.26
N ARG A 151 4.15 -7.59 15.59
CA ARG A 151 3.39 -8.84 15.72
C ARG A 151 3.59 -9.48 17.08
N GLU A 152 4.83 -9.56 17.55
CA GLU A 152 5.14 -10.09 18.88
C GLU A 152 4.53 -9.23 19.98
N ALA A 153 4.61 -7.90 19.84
CA ALA A 153 4.00 -6.97 20.79
C ALA A 153 2.47 -7.10 20.84
N SER A 154 1.79 -7.28 19.70
CA SER A 154 0.35 -7.54 19.66
C SER A 154 0.01 -8.85 20.34
N ALA A 155 0.69 -9.95 20.01
CA ALA A 155 0.48 -11.25 20.65
C ALA A 155 0.72 -11.20 22.16
N TYR A 156 1.72 -10.44 22.61
CA TYR A 156 2.01 -10.26 24.03
C TYR A 156 0.91 -9.45 24.76
N ILE A 157 0.38 -8.39 24.11
CA ILE A 157 -0.76 -7.62 24.64
C ILE A 157 -1.99 -8.50 24.78
N ASP A 158 -2.29 -9.32 23.78
CA ASP A 158 -3.44 -10.22 23.79
C ASP A 158 -3.30 -11.30 24.89
N ALA A 159 -2.11 -11.84 25.08
CA ALA A 159 -1.82 -12.78 26.17
C ALA A 159 -1.95 -12.13 27.55
N LEU A 160 -1.53 -10.87 27.71
CA LEU A 160 -1.72 -10.14 28.97
C LEU A 160 -3.20 -9.89 29.26
N LYS A 161 -3.99 -9.51 28.26
CA LYS A 161 -5.45 -9.29 28.41
C LYS A 161 -6.21 -10.59 28.71
N ALA A 162 -5.79 -11.71 28.12
CA ALA A 162 -6.38 -13.01 28.40
C ALA A 162 -6.13 -13.51 29.85
N ASN A 163 -5.09 -12.99 30.51
CA ASN A 163 -4.79 -13.26 31.92
C ASN A 163 -5.43 -12.26 32.90
N GLU A 164 -6.13 -11.23 32.42
CA GLU A 164 -7.04 -10.43 33.22
C GLU A 164 -8.26 -11.31 33.53
N THR A 165 -8.39 -11.76 34.78
CA THR A 165 -9.54 -12.52 35.29
C THR A 165 -10.83 -11.76 34.90
N PRO A 166 -11.86 -12.43 34.35
CA PRO A 166 -13.12 -11.77 34.05
C PRO A 166 -13.66 -11.16 35.34
N ALA A 167 -14.13 -9.91 35.27
CA ALA A 167 -14.80 -9.27 36.39
C ALA A 167 -15.91 -10.20 36.92
N PRO A 168 -16.09 -10.30 38.24
CA PRO A 168 -17.15 -11.16 38.80
C PRO A 168 -18.47 -10.71 38.18
N SER A 169 -19.16 -11.65 37.55
CA SER A 169 -20.56 -11.49 37.13
C SER A 169 -21.37 -11.11 38.34
N TYR A 170 -21.94 -9.89 38.36
CA TYR A 170 -22.91 -9.49 39.33
C TYR A 170 -24.19 -10.27 39.01
N ASP A 171 -24.36 -11.42 39.68
CA ASP A 171 -25.65 -12.07 39.76
C ASP A 171 -26.60 -11.10 40.46
N SER A 172 -27.52 -10.55 39.70
CA SER A 172 -28.68 -9.85 40.26
C SER A 172 -29.47 -10.85 41.07
N PRO A 173 -29.80 -10.59 42.34
CA PRO A 173 -30.67 -11.44 43.08
C PRO A 173 -32.05 -11.45 42.40
N GLU A 174 -32.55 -12.66 42.10
CA GLU A 174 -33.95 -12.89 41.72
C GLU A 174 -34.82 -12.32 42.84
N GLU A 175 -35.63 -11.32 42.50
CA GLU A 175 -36.75 -10.93 43.40
C GLU A 175 -37.81 -12.02 43.32
N PRO A 176 -38.21 -12.57 44.48
CA PRO A 176 -39.37 -13.47 44.50
C PRO A 176 -40.63 -12.57 44.58
N PHE A 177 -41.48 -12.75 43.53
CA PHE A 177 -42.97 -12.75 43.55
C PHE A 177 -43.53 -12.42 42.16
#